data_e1057e517de98ba3581397a6882c745b
#
_entry.id   e1057e517de98ba3581397a6882c745b
#
_cell.length_a   1.000
_cell.length_b   1.000
_cell.length_c   1.000
_cell.angle_alpha   90.00
_cell.angle_beta   90.00
_cell.angle_gamma   90.00
#
_symmetry.space_group_name_H-M   'P 1'
#
loop_
_entity.id
_entity.type
_entity.pdbx_description
1 polymer ?
#
loop_
_entity_poly.entity_id
_entity_poly.type
_entity_poly.pdbx_seq_one_letter_code
_entity_poly.pdbx_strand_id
1 'polypeptide(L)'
;WWPAGTGKTEGAKAIAAGPHLPYRCITCSANTEIFVLLGQILPDVDEKQLSLVGELPAFQDITLDPATAYEKLTGTYDEKVSENTVYEELIHHISEEMKQKQAATSSSQQFRYVDTPLVEAIRNGYLVEIQEPTVIANPGVLVGLNSLLDRCNSVFLPNGEVIHRHPDTTIVVTTNHDYAGCRPMNQSVISRMNMVIDMDEP
;
A
#
# COMPACT_ATOMS: atom_id res chain seq x y z
N TRP A 1 -13.72 25.17 1.14
CA TRP A 1 -12.77 25.36 2.25
C TRP A 1 -13.58 25.33 3.55
N TRP A 2 -13.16 24.53 4.55
CA TRP A 2 -13.93 24.41 5.81
C TRP A 2 -13.01 24.37 7.01
N PRO A 3 -13.43 24.91 8.15
CA PRO A 3 -12.81 24.64 9.44
C PRO A 3 -12.85 23.16 9.82
N ALA A 4 -12.00 22.74 10.76
CA ALA A 4 -12.01 21.38 11.24
C ALA A 4 -13.36 21.01 11.87
N GLY A 5 -13.91 19.84 11.56
CA GLY A 5 -15.15 19.35 12.16
C GLY A 5 -16.45 19.75 11.45
N THR A 6 -16.40 20.45 10.31
CA THR A 6 -17.59 20.95 9.58
C THR A 6 -18.26 19.95 8.63
N GLY A 7 -17.98 18.65 8.75
CA GLY A 7 -18.68 17.62 7.95
C GLY A 7 -18.23 17.47 6.50
N LYS A 8 -17.00 17.90 6.14
CA LYS A 8 -16.47 17.77 4.75
C LYS A 8 -16.56 16.36 4.20
N THR A 9 -16.12 15.38 4.97
CA THR A 9 -16.18 13.96 4.61
C THR A 9 -17.63 13.48 4.45
N GLU A 10 -18.54 13.93 5.30
CA GLU A 10 -19.97 13.60 5.17
C GLU A 10 -20.56 14.25 3.92
N GLY A 11 -20.13 15.46 3.57
CA GLY A 11 -20.48 16.10 2.30
C GLY A 11 -20.00 15.31 1.09
N ALA A 12 -18.75 14.85 1.09
CA ALA A 12 -18.19 14.00 0.02
C ALA A 12 -18.95 12.67 -0.11
N LYS A 13 -19.28 12.02 1.01
CA LYS A 13 -20.12 10.81 1.02
C LYS A 13 -21.53 11.05 0.49
N ALA A 14 -22.14 12.20 0.86
CA ALA A 14 -23.45 12.58 0.34
C ALA A 14 -23.43 12.79 -1.18
N ILE A 15 -22.36 13.40 -1.71
CA ILE A 15 -22.16 13.54 -3.16
C ILE A 15 -22.04 12.15 -3.82
N ALA A 16 -21.35 11.19 -3.19
CA ALA A 16 -21.25 9.83 -3.72
C ALA A 16 -22.60 9.09 -3.68
N ALA A 17 -23.38 9.30 -2.63
CA ALA A 17 -24.67 8.63 -2.43
C ALA A 17 -25.72 9.04 -3.47
N GLY A 18 -25.71 10.29 -3.95
CA GLY A 18 -26.65 10.77 -4.95
C GLY A 18 -26.67 9.92 -6.24
N PRO A 19 -25.55 9.75 -6.93
CA PRO A 19 -25.42 8.86 -8.10
C PRO A 19 -25.14 7.40 -7.75
N HIS A 20 -25.19 6.98 -6.49
CA HIS A 20 -24.89 5.63 -6.00
C HIS A 20 -23.46 5.15 -6.33
N LEU A 21 -22.48 6.05 -6.32
CA LEU A 21 -21.08 5.71 -6.56
C LEU A 21 -20.43 5.14 -5.28
N PRO A 22 -19.60 4.08 -5.40
CA PRO A 22 -18.76 3.67 -4.30
C PRO A 22 -17.80 4.80 -3.90
N TYR A 23 -17.63 4.98 -2.58
CA TYR A 23 -16.78 6.02 -2.01
C TYR A 23 -15.42 5.45 -1.63
N ARG A 24 -14.37 6.19 -1.98
CA ARG A 24 -12.99 5.94 -1.56
C ARG A 24 -12.39 7.23 -0.99
N CYS A 25 -11.41 7.10 -0.10
CA CYS A 25 -10.71 8.28 0.41
C CYS A 25 -9.21 8.01 0.58
N ILE A 26 -8.44 9.10 0.45
CA ILE A 26 -7.02 9.15 0.76
C ILE A 26 -6.79 10.38 1.62
N THR A 27 -6.20 10.19 2.81
CA THR A 27 -5.81 11.30 3.68
C THR A 27 -4.34 11.62 3.44
N CYS A 28 -4.04 12.84 3.08
CA CYS A 28 -2.69 13.32 2.86
C CYS A 28 -2.02 13.71 4.18
N SER A 29 -0.71 13.55 4.23
CA SER A 29 0.18 13.99 5.31
C SER A 29 1.32 14.83 4.74
N ALA A 30 2.13 15.42 5.61
CA ALA A 30 3.32 16.18 5.18
C ALA A 30 4.29 15.34 4.32
N ASN A 31 4.35 14.03 4.55
CA ASN A 31 5.24 13.09 3.86
C ASN A 31 4.54 12.34 2.71
N THR A 32 3.37 12.79 2.27
CA THR A 32 2.68 12.16 1.14
C THR A 32 3.48 12.40 -0.14
N GLU A 33 3.88 11.32 -0.78
CA GLU A 33 4.58 11.28 -2.06
C GLU A 33 3.65 10.81 -3.18
N ILE A 34 4.06 10.97 -4.44
CA ILE A 34 3.23 10.63 -5.61
C ILE A 34 2.84 9.14 -5.65
N PHE A 35 3.70 8.24 -5.17
CA PHE A 35 3.40 6.82 -5.12
C PHE A 35 2.33 6.43 -4.07
N VAL A 36 2.13 7.28 -3.04
CA VAL A 36 1.01 7.12 -2.10
C VAL A 36 -0.32 7.38 -2.81
N LEU A 37 -0.32 8.23 -3.82
CA LEU A 37 -1.50 8.56 -4.62
C LEU A 37 -1.69 7.58 -5.79
N LEU A 38 -0.61 7.25 -6.52
CA LEU A 38 -0.65 6.48 -7.75
C LEU A 38 -0.27 4.98 -7.59
N GLY A 39 0.01 4.52 -6.37
CA GLY A 39 0.43 3.15 -6.11
C GLY A 39 1.92 2.92 -6.24
N GLN A 40 2.35 1.74 -5.84
CA GLN A 40 3.75 1.34 -5.81
C GLN A 40 3.92 -0.13 -6.19
N ILE A 41 5.12 -0.44 -6.62
CA ILE A 41 5.53 -1.81 -6.93
C ILE A 41 6.15 -2.39 -5.66
N LEU A 42 5.54 -3.45 -5.14
CA LEU A 42 6.02 -4.17 -3.97
C LEU A 42 6.49 -5.56 -4.36
N PRO A 43 7.51 -6.11 -3.68
CA PRO A 43 7.85 -7.52 -3.84
C PRO A 43 6.63 -8.38 -3.49
N ASP A 44 6.33 -9.36 -4.34
CA ASP A 44 5.30 -10.34 -4.04
C ASP A 44 5.91 -11.38 -3.10
N VAL A 45 5.62 -11.21 -1.81
CA VAL A 45 6.05 -12.17 -0.79
C VAL A 45 4.94 -13.20 -0.66
N ASP A 46 5.13 -14.35 -1.28
CA ASP A 46 4.22 -15.48 -1.11
C ASP A 46 4.12 -15.83 0.38
N GLU A 47 2.92 -15.77 0.95
CA GLU A 47 2.65 -16.22 2.33
C GLU A 47 3.05 -17.67 2.57
N LYS A 48 3.15 -18.49 1.51
CA LYS A 48 3.68 -19.85 1.58
C LYS A 48 5.17 -19.91 1.96
N GLN A 49 5.92 -18.82 1.80
CA GLN A 49 7.33 -18.79 2.23
C GLN A 49 7.48 -18.57 3.74
N LEU A 50 6.46 -18.04 4.43
CA LEU A 50 6.48 -17.92 5.90
C LEU A 50 6.00 -19.20 6.60
N SER A 51 5.26 -20.08 5.93
CA SER A 51 4.70 -21.29 6.55
C SER A 51 5.71 -22.43 6.73
N LEU A 52 6.87 -22.35 6.13
CA LEU A 52 7.94 -23.38 6.27
C LEU A 52 8.76 -23.23 7.55
N VAL A 53 8.59 -22.15 8.31
CA VAL A 53 9.24 -21.98 9.63
C VAL A 53 8.52 -22.80 10.71
N GLY A 54 7.32 -23.32 10.43
CA GLY A 54 6.51 -24.08 11.40
C GLY A 54 6.92 -25.54 11.63
N GLU A 55 7.79 -26.10 10.81
CA GLU A 55 8.23 -27.51 10.92
C GLU A 55 9.61 -27.67 11.57
N LEU A 56 10.35 -26.60 11.74
CA LEU A 56 11.68 -26.65 12.38
C LEU A 56 11.54 -26.67 13.92
N PRO A 57 12.32 -27.52 14.62
CA PRO A 57 12.32 -27.52 16.08
C PRO A 57 12.77 -26.17 16.63
N ALA A 58 12.06 -25.66 17.65
CA ALA A 58 12.48 -24.45 18.34
C ALA A 58 13.77 -24.70 19.14
N PHE A 59 14.57 -23.65 19.36
CA PHE A 59 15.80 -23.77 20.17
C PHE A 59 15.55 -24.38 21.56
N GLN A 60 14.41 -24.11 22.16
CA GLN A 60 14.03 -24.70 23.45
C GLN A 60 13.77 -26.21 23.35
N ASP A 61 13.20 -26.69 22.24
CA ASP A 61 12.94 -28.10 22.01
C ASP A 61 14.25 -28.87 21.83
N ILE A 62 15.25 -28.30 21.16
CA ILE A 62 16.58 -28.92 20.99
C ILE A 62 17.31 -29.09 22.32
N THR A 63 17.19 -28.13 23.23
CA THR A 63 17.84 -28.17 24.55
C THR A 63 17.11 -29.12 25.49
N LEU A 64 15.78 -29.23 25.42
CA LEU A 64 14.98 -30.08 26.31
C LEU A 64 14.95 -31.54 25.90
N ASP A 65 14.89 -31.80 24.59
CA ASP A 65 14.83 -33.14 24.04
C ASP A 65 15.54 -33.22 22.65
N PRO A 66 16.86 -33.35 22.65
CA PRO A 66 17.63 -33.42 21.43
C PRO A 66 17.25 -34.58 20.50
N ALA A 67 16.81 -35.73 21.06
CA ALA A 67 16.45 -36.91 20.29
C ALA A 67 15.19 -36.69 19.45
N THR A 68 14.14 -36.11 20.05
CA THR A 68 12.92 -35.75 19.33
C THR A 68 13.14 -34.63 18.31
N ALA A 69 14.01 -33.65 18.63
CA ALA A 69 14.38 -32.60 17.68
C ALA A 69 15.17 -33.15 16.48
N TYR A 70 16.04 -34.10 16.70
CA TYR A 70 16.78 -34.79 15.64
C TYR A 70 15.85 -35.62 14.74
N GLU A 71 14.91 -36.35 15.33
CA GLU A 71 13.91 -37.10 14.58
C GLU A 71 13.08 -36.21 13.65
N LYS A 72 12.67 -35.02 14.13
CA LYS A 72 11.95 -34.05 13.31
C LYS A 72 12.75 -33.55 12.12
N LEU A 73 14.08 -33.42 12.25
CA LEU A 73 14.93 -32.93 11.18
C LEU A 73 15.33 -34.03 10.19
N THR A 74 15.64 -35.22 10.68
CA THR A 74 16.22 -36.31 9.87
C THR A 74 15.28 -37.48 9.59
N GLY A 75 14.13 -37.53 10.30
CA GLY A 75 13.22 -38.67 10.25
C GLY A 75 13.73 -39.92 10.99
N THR A 76 14.87 -39.82 11.69
CA THR A 76 15.50 -40.94 12.40
C THR A 76 15.65 -40.60 13.89
N TYR A 77 15.11 -41.45 14.77
CA TYR A 77 15.25 -41.27 16.22
C TYR A 77 16.59 -41.82 16.70
N ASP A 78 17.40 -41.03 17.43
CA ASP A 78 18.62 -41.45 18.10
C ASP A 78 18.69 -40.90 19.52
N GLU A 79 18.53 -41.78 20.52
CA GLU A 79 18.55 -41.44 21.95
C GLU A 79 19.88 -40.84 22.42
N LYS A 80 20.99 -41.10 21.69
CA LYS A 80 22.34 -40.67 22.09
C LYS A 80 22.81 -39.41 21.37
N VAL A 81 21.95 -38.77 20.60
CA VAL A 81 22.30 -37.57 19.86
C VAL A 81 22.61 -36.40 20.82
N SER A 82 23.69 -35.68 20.53
CA SER A 82 24.03 -34.47 21.26
C SER A 82 23.32 -33.23 20.71
N GLU A 83 23.09 -32.20 21.56
CA GLU A 83 22.58 -30.91 21.10
C GLU A 83 23.36 -30.33 19.92
N ASN A 84 24.72 -30.41 19.96
CA ASN A 84 25.56 -29.92 18.90
C ASN A 84 25.30 -30.61 17.54
N THR A 85 25.08 -31.92 17.57
CA THR A 85 24.74 -32.70 16.36
C THR A 85 23.37 -32.22 15.79
N VAL A 86 22.41 -31.92 16.65
CA VAL A 86 21.10 -31.39 16.21
C VAL A 86 21.25 -29.99 15.59
N TYR A 87 22.10 -29.14 16.16
CA TYR A 87 22.39 -27.83 15.59
C TYR A 87 23.12 -27.93 14.22
N GLU A 88 24.06 -28.85 14.08
CA GLU A 88 24.75 -29.09 12.79
C GLU A 88 23.74 -29.53 11.71
N GLU A 89 22.86 -30.47 12.03
CA GLU A 89 21.79 -30.92 11.12
C GLU A 89 20.79 -29.81 10.81
N LEU A 90 20.41 -29.00 11.78
CA LEU A 90 19.54 -27.84 11.57
C LEU A 90 20.17 -26.84 10.59
N ILE A 91 21.45 -26.52 10.78
CA ILE A 91 22.21 -25.63 9.89
C ILE A 91 22.30 -26.24 8.48
N HIS A 92 22.56 -27.55 8.40
CA HIS A 92 22.62 -28.25 7.13
C HIS A 92 21.27 -28.20 6.40
N HIS A 93 20.17 -28.49 7.11
CA HIS A 93 18.82 -28.46 6.57
C HIS A 93 18.45 -27.07 6.06
N ILE A 94 18.70 -26.01 6.86
CA ILE A 94 18.48 -24.63 6.45
C ILE A 94 19.33 -24.26 5.22
N SER A 95 20.60 -24.71 5.19
CA SER A 95 21.51 -24.42 4.08
C SER A 95 21.08 -25.11 2.78
N GLU A 96 20.60 -26.34 2.84
CA GLU A 96 20.07 -27.06 1.68
C GLU A 96 18.75 -26.45 1.18
N GLU A 97 17.86 -26.08 2.09
CA GLU A 97 16.65 -25.34 1.70
C GLU A 97 16.96 -23.99 1.04
N MET A 98 17.96 -23.26 1.58
CA MET A 98 18.41 -22.01 0.98
C MET A 98 19.01 -22.24 -0.41
N LYS A 99 19.80 -23.29 -0.62
CA LYS A 99 20.35 -23.63 -1.94
C LYS A 99 19.26 -24.04 -2.93
N GLN A 100 18.29 -24.86 -2.49
CA GLN A 100 17.15 -25.24 -3.32
C GLN A 100 16.30 -24.03 -3.68
N LYS A 101 16.08 -23.10 -2.72
CA LYS A 101 15.40 -21.84 -2.96
C LYS A 101 16.20 -20.92 -3.87
N GLN A 102 17.53 -20.83 -3.74
CA GLN A 102 18.36 -20.07 -4.67
C GLN A 102 18.35 -20.68 -6.09
N ALA A 103 18.33 -21.99 -6.23
CA ALA A 103 18.18 -22.65 -7.53
C ALA A 103 16.77 -22.48 -8.12
N ALA A 104 15.73 -22.41 -7.28
CA ALA A 104 14.37 -22.10 -7.67
C ALA A 104 14.12 -20.58 -7.85
N THR A 105 14.88 -19.73 -7.16
CA THR A 105 14.81 -18.26 -7.20
C THR A 105 15.64 -17.66 -8.35
N SER A 106 16.23 -18.46 -9.21
CA SER A 106 16.63 -17.99 -10.55
C SER A 106 15.41 -17.65 -11.44
N SER A 107 14.19 -17.88 -10.95
CA SER A 107 12.96 -17.35 -11.53
C SER A 107 12.53 -16.10 -10.77
N SER A 108 12.96 -14.92 -11.29
CA SER A 108 12.34 -13.61 -11.13
C SER A 108 11.60 -13.38 -9.79
N GLN A 109 12.21 -12.60 -8.91
CA GLN A 109 11.52 -11.96 -7.80
C GLN A 109 10.26 -11.30 -8.39
N GLN A 110 9.11 -11.86 -8.11
CA GLN A 110 7.86 -11.33 -8.65
C GLN A 110 7.53 -10.07 -7.89
N PHE A 111 7.32 -9.00 -8.63
CA PHE A 111 6.86 -7.75 -8.09
C PHE A 111 5.40 -7.58 -8.51
N ARG A 112 4.56 -7.16 -7.58
CA ARG A 112 3.19 -6.78 -7.88
C ARG A 112 3.00 -5.27 -7.71
N TYR A 113 2.23 -4.69 -8.59
CA TYR A 113 1.76 -3.33 -8.43
C TYR A 113 0.51 -3.35 -7.52
N VAL A 114 0.46 -2.41 -6.57
CA VAL A 114 -0.66 -2.28 -5.65
C VAL A 114 -1.42 -0.99 -5.96
N ASP A 115 -2.68 -1.14 -6.36
CA ASP A 115 -3.58 -0.03 -6.61
C ASP A 115 -3.88 0.73 -5.31
N THR A 116 -3.91 2.05 -5.39
CA THR A 116 -4.40 2.92 -4.32
C THR A 116 -5.91 3.15 -4.47
N PRO A 117 -6.59 3.68 -3.43
CA PRO A 117 -7.99 4.08 -3.55
C PRO A 117 -8.25 5.08 -4.69
N LEU A 118 -7.27 5.92 -5.04
CA LEU A 118 -7.37 6.83 -6.18
C LEU A 118 -7.36 6.06 -7.50
N VAL A 119 -6.41 5.15 -7.67
CA VAL A 119 -6.28 4.33 -8.89
C VAL A 119 -7.51 3.43 -9.06
N GLU A 120 -7.97 2.81 -7.98
CA GLU A 120 -9.20 2.01 -7.99
C GLU A 120 -10.42 2.84 -8.44
N ALA A 121 -10.55 4.05 -7.92
CA ALA A 121 -11.65 4.94 -8.29
C ALA A 121 -11.58 5.37 -9.76
N ILE A 122 -10.37 5.67 -10.26
CA ILE A 122 -10.14 6.06 -11.66
C ILE A 122 -10.53 4.93 -12.62
N ARG A 123 -10.16 3.68 -12.28
CA ARG A 123 -10.46 2.51 -13.12
C ARG A 123 -11.94 2.18 -13.16
N ASN A 124 -12.64 2.30 -12.04
CA ASN A 124 -13.98 1.73 -11.84
C ASN A 124 -15.09 2.78 -11.81
N GLY A 125 -14.79 4.06 -11.90
CA GLY A 125 -15.81 5.10 -11.91
C GLY A 125 -16.36 5.44 -10.52
N TYR A 126 -15.53 5.37 -9.46
CA TYR A 126 -15.96 5.68 -8.10
C TYR A 126 -15.76 7.16 -7.75
N LEU A 127 -16.36 7.57 -6.65
CA LEU A 127 -15.99 8.85 -6.03
C LEU A 127 -14.78 8.65 -5.13
N VAL A 128 -13.75 9.46 -5.32
CA VAL A 128 -12.58 9.50 -4.44
C VAL A 128 -12.41 10.89 -3.82
N GLU A 129 -12.26 10.90 -2.50
CA GLU A 129 -11.95 12.10 -1.72
C GLU A 129 -10.44 12.12 -1.41
N ILE A 130 -9.77 13.19 -1.80
CA ILE A 130 -8.39 13.51 -1.42
C ILE A 130 -8.48 14.52 -0.28
N GLN A 131 -8.17 14.06 0.94
CA GLN A 131 -8.29 14.84 2.15
C GLN A 131 -6.97 15.55 2.47
N GLU A 132 -7.08 16.82 2.86
CA GLU A 132 -5.99 17.66 3.37
C GLU A 132 -4.73 17.72 2.47
N PRO A 133 -4.84 17.87 1.14
CA PRO A 133 -3.65 17.92 0.28
C PRO A 133 -2.78 19.15 0.53
N THR A 134 -3.29 20.18 1.20
CA THR A 134 -2.54 21.40 1.57
C THR A 134 -1.48 21.17 2.64
N VAL A 135 -1.51 20.04 3.37
CA VAL A 135 -0.47 19.68 4.35
C VAL A 135 0.77 19.06 3.71
N ILE A 136 0.70 18.65 2.45
CA ILE A 136 1.82 18.01 1.74
C ILE A 136 3.00 18.97 1.68
N ALA A 137 4.17 18.51 2.18
CA ALA A 137 5.37 19.34 2.23
C ALA A 137 5.89 19.76 0.83
N ASN A 138 5.76 18.87 -0.16
CA ASN A 138 6.10 19.13 -1.56
C ASN A 138 4.83 19.35 -2.40
N PRO A 139 4.40 20.57 -2.68
CA PRO A 139 3.19 20.84 -3.46
C PRO A 139 3.27 20.34 -4.92
N GLY A 140 4.47 20.00 -5.40
CA GLY A 140 4.68 19.39 -6.71
C GLY A 140 4.08 17.98 -6.84
N VAL A 141 3.81 17.29 -5.73
CA VAL A 141 3.18 15.96 -5.74
C VAL A 141 1.81 16.00 -6.43
N LEU A 142 1.00 17.01 -6.15
CA LEU A 142 -0.32 17.16 -6.78
C LEU A 142 -0.25 17.51 -8.26
N VAL A 143 0.84 18.17 -8.71
CA VAL A 143 1.07 18.49 -10.12
C VAL A 143 1.17 17.20 -10.97
N GLY A 144 1.64 16.09 -10.38
CA GLY A 144 1.64 14.77 -11.02
C GLY A 144 0.25 14.26 -11.41
N LEU A 145 -0.83 14.82 -10.83
CA LEU A 145 -2.21 14.50 -11.17
C LEU A 145 -2.80 15.41 -12.26
N ASN A 146 -2.08 16.40 -12.76
CA ASN A 146 -2.63 17.39 -13.69
C ASN A 146 -3.20 16.76 -14.96
N SER A 147 -2.54 15.76 -15.55
CA SER A 147 -3.02 15.07 -16.75
C SER A 147 -4.33 14.30 -16.50
N LEU A 148 -4.50 13.79 -15.29
CA LEU A 148 -5.73 13.13 -14.86
C LEU A 148 -6.90 14.12 -14.70
N LEU A 149 -6.60 15.32 -14.20
CA LEU A 149 -7.57 16.38 -13.94
C LEU A 149 -7.88 17.21 -15.20
N ASP A 150 -7.03 17.14 -16.21
CA ASP A 150 -7.15 17.85 -17.47
C ASP A 150 -7.99 17.04 -18.49
N ARG A 151 -8.13 17.58 -19.71
CA ARG A 151 -8.80 16.94 -20.85
C ARG A 151 -8.17 15.62 -21.29
N CYS A 152 -6.89 15.39 -20.98
CA CYS A 152 -6.21 14.12 -21.23
C CYS A 152 -6.83 12.97 -20.46
N ASN A 153 -7.44 13.22 -19.30
CA ASN A 153 -8.12 12.24 -18.45
C ASN A 153 -7.28 10.97 -18.21
N SER A 154 -5.96 11.07 -18.19
CA SER A 154 -5.08 9.90 -18.06
C SER A 154 -3.93 10.18 -17.12
N VAL A 155 -3.40 9.11 -16.55
CA VAL A 155 -2.21 9.15 -15.70
C VAL A 155 -1.32 7.95 -15.96
N PHE A 156 0.00 8.17 -15.89
CA PHE A 156 1.00 7.12 -16.00
C PHE A 156 1.28 6.54 -14.61
N LEU A 157 1.15 5.21 -14.48
CA LEU A 157 1.38 4.51 -13.22
C LEU A 157 2.84 4.02 -13.11
N PRO A 158 3.34 3.78 -11.89
CA PRO A 158 4.70 3.27 -11.66
C PRO A 158 5.01 1.93 -12.33
N ASN A 159 4.01 1.11 -12.63
CA ASN A 159 4.17 -0.16 -13.35
C ASN A 159 4.30 0.00 -14.88
N GLY A 160 4.30 1.23 -15.39
CA GLY A 160 4.38 1.52 -16.82
C GLY A 160 3.04 1.57 -17.55
N GLU A 161 1.93 1.34 -16.86
CA GLU A 161 0.59 1.41 -17.43
C GLU A 161 0.11 2.86 -17.52
N VAL A 162 -0.60 3.19 -18.60
CA VAL A 162 -1.37 4.43 -18.73
C VAL A 162 -2.84 4.09 -18.51
N ILE A 163 -3.45 4.67 -17.48
CA ILE A 163 -4.88 4.51 -17.24
C ILE A 163 -5.64 5.78 -17.59
N HIS A 164 -6.85 5.59 -18.10
CA HIS A 164 -7.79 6.67 -18.38
C HIS A 164 -8.86 6.74 -17.30
N ARG A 165 -9.19 7.96 -16.90
CA ARG A 165 -10.24 8.20 -15.93
C ARG A 165 -11.59 7.75 -16.48
N HIS A 166 -12.27 6.87 -15.76
CA HIS A 166 -13.62 6.44 -16.08
C HIS A 166 -14.57 7.67 -16.10
N PRO A 167 -15.52 7.76 -17.01
CA PRO A 167 -16.45 8.92 -17.12
C PRO A 167 -17.19 9.25 -15.82
N ASP A 168 -17.56 8.23 -15.04
CA ASP A 168 -18.29 8.41 -13.79
C ASP A 168 -17.37 8.77 -12.60
N THR A 169 -16.03 8.72 -12.78
CA THR A 169 -15.13 9.07 -11.69
C THR A 169 -15.30 10.52 -11.25
N THR A 170 -15.61 10.68 -9.98
CA THR A 170 -15.69 12.00 -9.34
C THR A 170 -14.53 12.15 -8.34
N ILE A 171 -13.73 13.20 -8.52
CA ILE A 171 -12.61 13.52 -7.62
C ILE A 171 -13.02 14.72 -6.78
N VAL A 172 -13.06 14.54 -5.47
CA VAL A 172 -13.35 15.57 -4.48
C VAL A 172 -12.07 15.86 -3.68
N VAL A 173 -11.78 17.12 -3.50
CA VAL A 173 -10.65 17.57 -2.68
C VAL A 173 -11.23 18.34 -1.49
N THR A 174 -10.87 17.90 -0.29
CA THR A 174 -11.30 18.57 0.94
C THR A 174 -10.08 19.04 1.72
N THR A 175 -10.10 20.32 2.14
CA THR A 175 -8.97 20.89 2.88
C THR A 175 -9.43 21.97 3.84
N ASN A 176 -8.61 22.25 4.84
CA ASN A 176 -8.77 23.38 5.74
C ASN A 176 -7.99 24.59 5.22
N HIS A 177 -8.47 25.79 5.47
CA HIS A 177 -7.84 27.01 4.98
C HIS A 177 -6.86 27.63 5.99
N ASP A 178 -7.17 27.58 7.26
CA ASP A 178 -6.50 28.36 8.31
C ASP A 178 -5.84 27.50 9.40
N TYR A 179 -5.31 26.35 9.01
CA TYR A 179 -4.64 25.45 9.95
C TYR A 179 -3.12 25.64 9.91
N ALA A 180 -2.48 25.68 11.07
CA ALA A 180 -1.02 25.74 11.18
C ALA A 180 -0.39 24.52 10.47
N GLY A 181 0.35 24.78 9.36
CA GLY A 181 0.94 23.73 8.51
C GLY A 181 0.29 23.58 7.14
N CYS A 182 -0.88 24.19 6.89
CA CYS A 182 -1.46 24.27 5.56
C CYS A 182 -0.64 25.20 4.65
N ARG A 183 -0.43 24.76 3.41
CA ARG A 183 0.18 25.53 2.34
C ARG A 183 -0.86 25.90 1.29
N PRO A 184 -0.70 27.00 0.56
CA PRO A 184 -1.60 27.29 -0.54
C PRO A 184 -1.52 26.17 -1.58
N MET A 185 -2.68 25.71 -2.04
CA MET A 185 -2.75 24.71 -3.11
C MET A 185 -2.19 25.32 -4.41
N ASN A 186 -1.51 24.47 -5.18
CA ASN A 186 -0.94 24.90 -6.46
C ASN A 186 -2.07 25.37 -7.42
N GLN A 187 -1.89 26.57 -7.98
CA GLN A 187 -2.86 27.18 -8.90
C GLN A 187 -3.13 26.31 -10.13
N SER A 188 -2.14 25.52 -10.58
CA SER A 188 -2.32 24.59 -11.71
C SER A 188 -3.33 23.48 -11.40
N VAL A 189 -3.44 23.07 -10.13
CA VAL A 189 -4.42 22.08 -9.67
C VAL A 189 -5.79 22.73 -9.52
N ILE A 190 -5.86 23.90 -8.86
CA ILE A 190 -7.12 24.64 -8.65
C ILE A 190 -7.79 24.96 -9.98
N SER A 191 -7.03 25.42 -10.98
CA SER A 191 -7.56 25.78 -12.30
C SER A 191 -8.17 24.62 -13.09
N ARG A 192 -7.93 23.38 -12.66
CA ARG A 192 -8.49 22.15 -13.25
C ARG A 192 -9.67 21.59 -12.50
N MET A 193 -10.02 22.19 -11.36
CA MET A 193 -11.24 21.83 -10.65
C MET A 193 -12.45 22.43 -11.35
N ASN A 194 -13.46 21.59 -11.58
CA ASN A 194 -14.71 22.02 -12.23
C ASN A 194 -15.55 22.93 -11.32
N MET A 195 -15.42 22.75 -10.00
CA MET A 195 -16.18 23.50 -9.01
C MET A 195 -15.32 23.69 -7.76
N VAL A 196 -15.35 24.87 -7.21
CA VAL A 196 -14.74 25.21 -5.91
C VAL A 196 -15.86 25.74 -5.02
N ILE A 197 -16.02 25.17 -3.85
CA ILE A 197 -17.05 25.55 -2.88
C ILE A 197 -16.35 26.00 -1.61
N ASP A 198 -16.59 27.24 -1.21
CA ASP A 198 -16.26 27.74 0.11
C ASP A 198 -17.46 27.52 1.01
N MET A 199 -17.24 26.97 2.18
CA MET A 199 -18.32 26.72 3.14
C MET A 199 -17.97 27.40 4.45
N ASP A 200 -18.84 28.29 4.86
CA ASP A 200 -18.77 29.00 6.13
C ASP A 200 -19.16 28.10 7.31
N GLU A 201 -18.75 28.48 8.51
CA GLU A 201 -19.23 27.80 9.72
C GLU A 201 -20.76 27.92 9.82
N PRO A 202 -21.46 26.87 10.27
CA PRO A 202 -22.91 26.91 10.46
C PRO A 202 -23.33 27.89 11.57
#